data_019f144d6325c7f69c69dec0398cf903
#
_entry.id   019f144d6325c7f69c69dec0398cf903
#
_cell.length_a   1.000
_cell.length_b   1.000
_cell.length_c   1.000
_cell.angle_alpha   90.00
_cell.angle_beta   90.00
_cell.angle_gamma   90.00
#
_symmetry.space_group_name_H-M   'P 1'
#
loop_
_entity.id
_entity.type
_entity.pdbx_description
1 polymer ?
#
loop_
_entity_poly.entity_id
_entity_poly.type
_entity_poly.pdbx_seq_one_letter_code
_entity_poly.pdbx_strand_id
1 'polypeptide(L)'
;EIPLRLVGSEMCIRDSLYPLQIARKAPFPVFPGEAFVTESVVYDRLDKLCRLRLLPKTITVCEYQPDGLSSRATELMKRNPAGYCLYFMQRIDLVNSVPERLLMAGKYQCFGMLARKKRTAYRGTHRLLAAACYPIGLLFRAYYKLCRGI
;
A
#
# COMPACT_ATOMS: atom_id res chain seq x y z
N GLU A 1 -18.49 2.81 23.69
CA GLU A 1 -17.33 3.73 23.52
C GLU A 1 -16.22 2.98 22.80
N ILE A 2 -15.93 3.39 21.60
CA ILE A 2 -14.80 2.83 20.82
C ILE A 2 -13.59 3.64 21.27
N PRO A 3 -12.58 3.04 21.92
CA PRO A 3 -11.34 3.74 22.17
C PRO A 3 -10.68 4.01 20.80
N LEU A 4 -10.77 5.25 20.34
CA LEU A 4 -9.96 5.77 19.26
C LEU A 4 -8.50 5.78 19.72
N ARG A 5 -7.86 4.62 19.69
CA ARG A 5 -6.43 4.55 19.87
C ARG A 5 -5.80 5.04 18.59
N LEU A 6 -5.49 6.31 18.57
CA LEU A 6 -4.60 6.95 17.61
C LEU A 6 -3.24 6.27 17.70
N VAL A 7 -3.02 5.24 16.89
CA VAL A 7 -1.68 4.74 16.65
C VAL A 7 -1.04 5.77 15.73
N GLY A 8 -0.12 6.55 16.30
CA GLY A 8 0.49 7.68 15.65
C GLY A 8 1.21 7.32 14.37
N SER A 9 0.61 7.65 13.28
CA SER A 9 1.28 8.07 12.09
C SER A 9 0.56 9.31 11.61
N GLU A 10 1.28 10.37 11.52
CA GLU A 10 0.82 11.71 11.18
C GLU A 10 0.22 11.83 9.78
N MET A 11 0.23 10.76 9.01
CA MET A 11 -0.45 10.64 7.71
C MET A 11 -1.80 9.94 7.77
N CYS A 12 -2.19 9.45 8.93
CA CYS A 12 -3.53 8.91 9.09
C CYS A 12 -4.49 10.05 9.36
N ILE A 13 -4.73 10.83 8.33
CA ILE A 13 -5.96 11.59 8.26
C ILE A 13 -7.04 10.53 8.25
N ARG A 14 -7.65 10.34 9.38
CA ARG A 14 -8.77 9.42 9.52
C ARG A 14 -10.01 10.11 9.04
N ASP A 15 -10.06 10.17 7.72
CA ASP A 15 -11.19 10.67 6.98
C ASP A 15 -12.26 9.60 6.71
N SER A 16 -11.97 8.36 7.09
CA SER A 16 -12.85 7.22 6.83
C SER A 16 -13.27 6.49 8.11
N LEU A 17 -14.57 6.27 8.26
CA LEU A 17 -15.15 5.52 9.37
C LEU A 17 -15.77 4.23 8.82
N TYR A 18 -15.38 3.08 9.39
CA TYR A 18 -15.91 1.78 9.03
C TYR A 18 -16.60 1.11 10.24
N PRO A 19 -17.74 0.44 10.05
CA PRO A 19 -18.32 -0.39 11.09
C PRO A 19 -17.32 -1.46 11.54
N LEU A 20 -17.19 -1.65 12.85
CA LEU A 20 -16.22 -2.60 13.43
C LEU A 20 -16.35 -4.01 12.86
N GLN A 21 -17.57 -4.47 12.60
CA GLN A 21 -17.83 -5.78 12.01
C GLN A 21 -17.26 -5.93 10.59
N ILE A 22 -17.22 -4.84 9.82
CA ILE A 22 -16.61 -4.82 8.48
C ILE A 22 -15.10 -4.71 8.61
N ALA A 23 -14.59 -3.83 9.47
CA ALA A 23 -13.16 -3.65 9.70
C ALA A 23 -12.47 -4.96 10.12
N ARG A 24 -13.12 -5.79 10.94
CA ARG A 24 -12.63 -7.10 11.37
C ARG A 24 -12.45 -8.10 10.22
N LYS A 25 -13.13 -7.93 9.08
CA LYS A 25 -13.01 -8.80 7.90
C LYS A 25 -11.76 -8.51 7.07
N ALA A 26 -11.10 -7.38 7.29
CA ALA A 26 -9.91 -6.98 6.57
C ALA A 26 -8.77 -6.61 7.56
N PRO A 27 -8.22 -7.56 8.32
CA PRO A 27 -7.15 -7.29 9.25
C PRO A 27 -5.89 -6.84 8.51
N PHE A 28 -5.06 -6.05 9.19
CA PHE A 28 -3.75 -5.67 8.67
C PHE A 28 -2.87 -6.91 8.51
N PRO A 29 -2.27 -7.11 7.34
CA PRO A 29 -1.32 -8.19 7.14
C PRO A 29 -0.03 -7.92 7.94
N VAL A 30 0.56 -8.98 8.46
CA VAL A 30 1.82 -8.92 9.21
C VAL A 30 2.89 -9.66 8.42
N PHE A 31 4.03 -9.01 8.19
CA PHE A 31 5.20 -9.62 7.57
C PHE A 31 6.33 -9.69 8.60
N PRO A 32 6.89 -10.90 8.87
CA PRO A 32 7.98 -11.03 9.85
C PRO A 32 9.16 -10.12 9.51
N GLY A 33 9.59 -9.28 10.46
CA GLY A 33 10.68 -8.33 10.30
C GLY A 33 10.35 -7.07 9.53
N GLU A 34 9.08 -6.80 9.22
CA GLU A 34 8.59 -5.52 8.71
C GLU A 34 7.67 -4.88 9.75
N ALA A 35 7.83 -3.59 9.95
CA ALA A 35 7.09 -2.81 10.94
C ALA A 35 5.96 -1.95 10.34
N PHE A 36 5.85 -1.90 9.02
CA PHE A 36 4.91 -1.03 8.34
C PHE A 36 4.26 -1.70 7.13
N VAL A 37 2.95 -1.54 7.04
CA VAL A 37 2.13 -1.83 5.85
C VAL A 37 1.26 -0.61 5.59
N THR A 38 1.23 -0.13 4.36
CA THR A 38 0.39 1.02 4.01
C THR A 38 -1.10 0.71 4.25
N GLU A 39 -1.80 1.65 4.82
CA GLU A 39 -3.23 1.56 5.17
C GLU A 39 -4.11 1.28 3.97
N SER A 40 -3.71 1.78 2.81
CA SER A 40 -4.41 1.53 1.54
C SER A 40 -4.61 0.03 1.26
N VAL A 41 -3.72 -0.84 1.75
CA VAL A 41 -3.86 -2.30 1.62
C VAL A 41 -5.15 -2.80 2.30
N VAL A 42 -5.50 -2.20 3.43
CA VAL A 42 -6.72 -2.54 4.18
C VAL A 42 -7.92 -1.81 3.61
N TYR A 43 -7.80 -0.53 3.31
CA TYR A 43 -8.90 0.27 2.75
C TYR A 43 -9.35 -0.27 1.39
N ASP A 44 -8.45 -0.62 0.50
CA ASP A 44 -8.76 -1.26 -0.79
C ASP A 44 -9.57 -2.57 -0.62
N ARG A 45 -9.45 -3.25 0.51
CA ARG A 45 -10.24 -4.45 0.84
C ARG A 45 -11.59 -4.09 1.43
N LEU A 46 -11.63 -3.10 2.31
CA LEU A 46 -12.87 -2.63 2.96
C LEU A 46 -13.81 -2.02 1.95
N ASP A 47 -13.31 -1.27 0.97
CA ASP A 47 -14.10 -0.63 -0.07
C ASP A 47 -14.82 -1.63 -0.99
N LYS A 48 -14.34 -2.87 -1.04
CA LYS A 48 -15.04 -3.98 -1.71
C LYS A 48 -16.20 -4.56 -0.88
N LEU A 49 -16.20 -4.32 0.43
CA LEU A 49 -17.19 -4.88 1.36
C LEU A 49 -18.31 -3.91 1.71
N CYS A 50 -18.10 -2.62 1.51
CA CYS A 50 -19.10 -1.59 1.82
C CYS A 50 -18.99 -0.40 0.86
N ARG A 51 -20.08 0.36 0.76
CA ARG A 51 -20.09 1.62 0.03
C ARG A 51 -19.68 2.74 0.95
N LEU A 52 -18.78 3.60 0.48
CA LEU A 52 -18.41 4.83 1.19
C LEU A 52 -19.47 5.91 0.95
N ARG A 53 -19.78 6.66 2.00
CA ARG A 53 -20.61 7.86 1.93
C ARG A 53 -19.75 9.07 2.26
N LEU A 54 -19.72 10.02 1.36
CA LEU A 54 -19.04 11.28 1.60
C LEU A 54 -19.85 12.13 2.59
N LEU A 55 -19.17 12.63 3.61
CA LEU A 55 -19.73 13.59 4.57
C LEU A 55 -19.12 14.96 4.26
N PRO A 56 -19.92 15.96 3.82
CA PRO A 56 -19.43 17.31 3.51
C PRO A 56 -19.22 18.12 4.79
N LYS A 57 -18.40 17.59 5.71
CA LYS A 57 -18.10 18.23 6.99
C LYS A 57 -16.65 17.96 7.36
N THR A 58 -15.94 19.00 7.79
CA THR A 58 -14.62 18.84 8.38
C THR A 58 -14.75 18.16 9.73
N ILE A 59 -14.26 16.93 9.84
CA ILE A 59 -14.29 16.13 11.09
C ILE A 59 -12.93 16.06 11.77
N THR A 60 -11.85 16.37 11.03
CA THR A 60 -10.48 16.36 11.58
C THR A 60 -9.67 17.46 10.91
N VAL A 61 -8.87 18.16 11.70
CA VAL A 61 -7.84 19.10 11.21
C VAL A 61 -6.50 18.53 11.62
N CYS A 62 -5.59 18.35 10.65
CA CYS A 62 -4.28 17.76 10.89
C CYS A 62 -3.18 18.72 10.45
N GLU A 63 -2.09 18.74 11.19
CA GLU A 63 -0.88 19.47 10.89
C GLU A 63 0.23 18.51 10.51
N TYR A 64 0.95 18.84 9.42
CA TYR A 64 2.09 18.02 8.98
C TYR A 64 3.30 18.26 9.88
N GLN A 65 3.83 17.18 10.43
CA GLN A 65 5.06 17.22 11.22
C GLN A 65 6.28 17.01 10.31
N PRO A 66 7.38 17.79 10.49
CA PRO A 66 8.57 17.69 9.64
C PRO A 66 9.26 16.32 9.68
N ASP A 67 9.14 15.61 10.80
CA ASP A 67 9.73 14.28 11.05
C ASP A 67 8.73 13.13 10.87
N GLY A 68 7.54 13.42 10.31
CA GLY A 68 6.48 12.45 10.08
C GLY A 68 6.83 11.33 9.10
N LEU A 69 6.01 10.28 9.06
CA LEU A 69 6.22 9.13 8.18
C LEU A 69 6.26 9.50 6.69
N SER A 70 5.58 10.59 6.31
CA SER A 70 5.58 11.08 4.92
C SER A 70 6.96 11.50 4.46
N SER A 71 7.71 12.18 5.33
CA SER A 71 9.08 12.63 5.03
C SER A 71 10.05 11.45 4.90
N ARG A 72 9.71 10.31 5.50
CA ARG A 72 10.51 9.08 5.51
C ARG A 72 10.01 8.00 4.54
N ALA A 73 9.16 8.35 3.56
CA ALA A 73 8.53 7.39 2.66
C ALA A 73 9.55 6.46 1.96
N THR A 74 10.70 6.98 1.54
CA THR A 74 11.76 6.18 0.92
C THR A 74 12.34 5.13 1.88
N GLU A 75 12.57 5.51 3.13
CA GLU A 75 13.07 4.61 4.18
C GLU A 75 12.04 3.53 4.52
N LEU A 76 10.76 3.90 4.60
CA LEU A 76 9.67 2.94 4.80
C LEU A 76 9.61 1.91 3.68
N MET A 77 9.72 2.34 2.42
CA MET A 77 9.77 1.44 1.26
C MET A 77 10.94 0.46 1.34
N LYS A 78 12.12 0.94 1.74
CA LYS A 78 13.33 0.14 1.88
C LYS A 78 13.20 -0.93 2.97
N ARG A 79 12.64 -0.55 4.11
CA ARG A 79 12.52 -1.43 5.28
C ARG A 79 11.35 -2.42 5.20
N ASN A 80 10.32 -2.11 4.39
CA ASN A 80 9.08 -2.87 4.35
C ASN A 80 8.69 -3.31 2.92
N PRO A 81 9.58 -3.99 2.19
CA PRO A 81 9.35 -4.32 0.78
C PRO A 81 8.19 -5.30 0.55
N ALA A 82 7.88 -6.20 1.51
CA ALA A 82 6.77 -7.14 1.36
C ALA A 82 5.42 -6.45 1.50
N GLY A 83 5.29 -5.50 2.43
CA GLY A 83 4.10 -4.65 2.56
C GLY A 83 3.83 -3.86 1.28
N TYR A 84 4.85 -3.24 0.70
CA TYR A 84 4.72 -2.52 -0.57
C TYR A 84 4.49 -3.45 -1.78
N CYS A 85 5.08 -4.65 -1.78
CA CYS A 85 4.78 -5.66 -2.79
C CYS A 85 3.28 -6.01 -2.79
N LEU A 86 2.71 -6.23 -1.61
CA LEU A 86 1.28 -6.49 -1.45
C LEU A 86 0.42 -5.30 -1.92
N TYR A 87 0.79 -4.08 -1.55
CA TYR A 87 0.11 -2.87 -1.99
C TYR A 87 0.07 -2.77 -3.51
N PHE A 88 1.21 -2.82 -4.19
CA PHE A 88 1.24 -2.73 -5.65
C PHE A 88 0.53 -3.90 -6.32
N MET A 89 0.58 -5.09 -5.72
CA MET A 89 -0.17 -6.25 -6.19
C MET A 89 -1.67 -5.98 -6.22
N GLN A 90 -2.24 -5.41 -5.16
CA GLN A 90 -3.68 -5.08 -5.11
C GLN A 90 -4.05 -4.00 -6.12
N ARG A 91 -3.18 -2.99 -6.30
CA ARG A 91 -3.42 -1.88 -7.21
C ARG A 91 -3.48 -2.29 -8.68
N ILE A 92 -2.85 -3.40 -9.10
CA ILE A 92 -2.93 -3.90 -10.49
C ILE A 92 -4.39 -4.09 -10.93
N ASP A 93 -5.23 -4.63 -10.05
CA ASP A 93 -6.63 -4.91 -10.35
C ASP A 93 -7.57 -3.72 -10.11
N LEU A 94 -7.13 -2.70 -9.37
CA LEU A 94 -7.95 -1.56 -8.98
C LEU A 94 -7.84 -0.36 -9.93
N VAL A 95 -6.70 -0.20 -10.60
CA VAL A 95 -6.50 0.90 -11.53
C VAL A 95 -7.23 0.67 -12.85
N ASN A 96 -7.83 1.73 -13.39
CA ASN A 96 -8.66 1.65 -14.60
C ASN A 96 -7.86 1.84 -15.89
N SER A 97 -6.73 2.56 -15.85
CA SER A 97 -5.94 2.83 -17.05
C SER A 97 -4.84 1.78 -17.27
N VAL A 98 -4.58 1.46 -18.53
CA VAL A 98 -3.52 0.51 -18.92
C VAL A 98 -2.12 1.02 -18.51
N PRO A 99 -1.75 2.30 -18.74
CA PRO A 99 -0.46 2.82 -18.31
C PRO A 99 -0.24 2.71 -16.80
N GLU A 100 -1.24 3.05 -15.99
CA GLU A 100 -1.16 2.90 -14.54
C GLU A 100 -1.01 1.43 -14.11
N ARG A 101 -1.72 0.53 -14.79
CA ARG A 101 -1.63 -0.90 -14.53
C ARG A 101 -0.23 -1.44 -14.80
N LEU A 102 0.39 -1.02 -15.92
CA LEU A 102 1.79 -1.36 -16.23
C LEU A 102 2.75 -0.81 -15.16
N LEU A 103 2.53 0.43 -14.73
CA LEU A 103 3.29 1.06 -13.66
C LEU A 103 3.18 0.27 -12.33
N MET A 104 1.95 -0.11 -11.94
CA MET A 104 1.73 -0.90 -10.72
C MET A 104 2.34 -2.29 -10.83
N ALA A 105 2.20 -2.95 -11.98
CA ALA A 105 2.79 -4.26 -12.23
C ALA A 105 4.33 -4.21 -12.21
N GLY A 106 4.94 -3.19 -12.79
CA GLY A 106 6.39 -2.98 -12.72
C GLY A 106 6.89 -2.77 -11.29
N LYS A 107 6.19 -1.92 -10.51
CA LYS A 107 6.50 -1.72 -9.09
C LYS A 107 6.29 -3.01 -8.28
N TYR A 108 5.22 -3.76 -8.53
CA TYR A 108 5.01 -5.08 -7.92
C TYR A 108 6.19 -6.01 -8.16
N GLN A 109 6.72 -6.09 -9.39
CA GLN A 109 7.89 -6.90 -9.71
C GLN A 109 9.13 -6.42 -8.95
N CYS A 110 9.37 -5.10 -8.94
CA CYS A 110 10.50 -4.50 -8.21
C CYS A 110 10.46 -4.86 -6.71
N PHE A 111 9.36 -4.56 -6.03
CA PHE A 111 9.21 -4.83 -4.60
C PHE A 111 9.14 -6.33 -4.29
N GLY A 112 8.63 -7.15 -5.22
CA GLY A 112 8.68 -8.60 -5.12
C GLY A 112 10.11 -9.15 -5.12
N MET A 113 11.02 -8.57 -5.91
CA MET A 113 12.44 -8.92 -5.88
C MET A 113 13.12 -8.49 -4.57
N LEU A 114 12.74 -7.33 -4.01
CA LEU A 114 13.26 -6.84 -2.74
C LEU A 114 12.74 -7.67 -1.56
N ALA A 115 11.46 -8.06 -1.59
CA ALA A 115 10.81 -8.87 -0.55
C ALA A 115 11.33 -10.33 -0.52
N ARG A 116 11.94 -10.80 -1.60
CA ARG A 116 12.50 -12.17 -1.71
C ARG A 116 11.46 -13.26 -1.36
N LYS A 117 11.75 -14.08 -0.34
CA LYS A 117 10.87 -15.17 0.14
C LYS A 117 9.53 -14.68 0.71
N LYS A 118 9.42 -13.40 1.07
CA LYS A 118 8.19 -12.78 1.61
C LYS A 118 7.29 -12.22 0.51
N ARG A 119 7.66 -12.41 -0.76
CA ARG A 119 6.88 -11.93 -1.90
C ARG A 119 5.48 -12.55 -1.90
N THR A 120 4.46 -11.70 -1.96
CA THR A 120 3.08 -12.15 -2.18
C THR A 120 2.86 -12.49 -3.64
N ALA A 121 2.38 -13.72 -3.92
CA ALA A 121 2.10 -14.16 -5.28
C ALA A 121 0.83 -13.48 -5.81
N TYR A 122 0.91 -12.90 -7.00
CA TYR A 122 -0.24 -12.31 -7.66
C TYR A 122 -1.20 -13.39 -8.17
N ARG A 123 -2.46 -13.32 -7.76
CA ARG A 123 -3.52 -14.24 -8.13
C ARG A 123 -4.71 -13.55 -8.83
N GLY A 124 -4.53 -12.29 -9.25
CA GLY A 124 -5.57 -11.50 -9.92
C GLY A 124 -5.76 -11.84 -11.39
N THR A 125 -6.57 -11.05 -12.08
CA THR A 125 -7.00 -11.27 -13.48
C THR A 125 -5.89 -11.01 -14.50
N HIS A 126 -4.90 -10.18 -14.18
CA HIS A 126 -3.86 -9.72 -15.10
C HIS A 126 -2.51 -10.46 -14.94
N ARG A 127 -2.53 -11.80 -14.73
CA ARG A 127 -1.32 -12.60 -14.44
C ARG A 127 -0.25 -12.51 -15.53
N LEU A 128 -0.64 -12.60 -16.79
CA LEU A 128 0.29 -12.53 -17.91
C LEU A 128 0.94 -11.15 -18.01
N LEU A 129 0.13 -10.08 -17.85
CA LEU A 129 0.64 -8.71 -17.80
C LEU A 129 1.59 -8.51 -16.64
N ALA A 130 1.22 -8.96 -15.44
CA ALA A 130 2.08 -8.85 -14.27
C ALA A 130 3.42 -9.57 -14.47
N ALA A 131 3.42 -10.74 -15.11
CA ALA A 131 4.64 -11.48 -15.45
C ALA A 131 5.46 -10.74 -16.54
N ALA A 132 4.81 -10.27 -17.61
CA ALA A 132 5.45 -9.53 -18.69
C ALA A 132 6.09 -8.21 -18.25
N CYS A 133 5.62 -7.61 -17.14
CA CYS A 133 6.21 -6.41 -16.55
C CYS A 133 7.50 -6.66 -15.75
N TYR A 134 8.07 -7.87 -15.77
CA TYR A 134 9.33 -8.16 -15.08
C TYR A 134 10.50 -7.24 -15.52
N PRO A 135 10.73 -6.98 -16.83
CA PRO A 135 11.75 -6.03 -17.26
C PRO A 135 11.55 -4.62 -16.71
N ILE A 136 10.29 -4.15 -16.67
CA ILE A 136 9.94 -2.85 -16.05
C ILE A 136 10.29 -2.85 -14.56
N GLY A 137 10.07 -3.96 -13.88
CA GLY A 137 10.46 -4.14 -12.49
C GLY A 137 11.97 -4.04 -12.26
N LEU A 138 12.78 -4.56 -13.18
CA LEU A 138 14.25 -4.42 -13.14
C LEU A 138 14.68 -2.96 -13.33
N LEU A 139 14.04 -2.22 -14.24
CA LEU A 139 14.29 -0.79 -14.43
C LEU A 139 13.95 0.01 -13.16
N PHE A 140 12.80 -0.25 -12.54
CA PHE A 140 12.47 0.35 -11.26
C PHE A 140 13.47 0.01 -10.16
N ARG A 141 13.93 -1.24 -10.10
CA ARG A 141 14.93 -1.65 -9.12
C ARG A 141 16.26 -0.91 -9.32
N ALA A 142 16.71 -0.77 -10.57
CA ALA A 142 17.90 0.03 -10.89
C ALA A 142 17.71 1.50 -10.50
N TYR A 143 16.58 2.10 -10.86
CA TYR A 143 16.24 3.46 -10.48
C TYR A 143 16.23 3.67 -8.95
N TYR A 144 15.54 2.81 -8.20
CA TYR A 144 15.49 2.91 -6.75
C TYR A 144 16.86 2.73 -6.11
N LYS A 145 17.69 1.82 -6.63
CA LYS A 145 19.06 1.64 -6.16
C LYS A 145 19.92 2.89 -6.38
N LEU A 146 19.86 3.47 -7.58
CA LEU A 146 20.69 4.63 -7.95
C LEU A 146 20.19 5.94 -7.34
N CYS A 147 18.88 6.20 -7.36
CA CYS A 147 18.31 7.50 -7.00
C CYS A 147 17.78 7.56 -5.55
N ARG A 148 17.46 6.42 -4.95
CA ARG A 148 16.80 6.34 -3.63
C ARG A 148 17.56 5.49 -2.61
N GLY A 149 18.64 4.80 -3.01
CA GLY A 149 19.43 3.95 -2.12
C GLY A 149 18.67 2.72 -1.59
N ILE A 150 17.67 2.22 -2.35
CA ILE A 150 16.86 1.05 -1.99
C ILE A 150 17.38 -0.21 -2.67
#